data_f55114433bb5bdaffa8717fe4fd6acfa
#
_entry.id   f55114433bb5bdaffa8717fe4fd6acfa
#
_cell.length_a   1.000
_cell.length_b   1.000
_cell.length_c   1.000
_cell.angle_alpha   90.00
_cell.angle_beta   90.00
_cell.angle_gamma   90.00
#
_symmetry.space_group_name_H-M   'P 1'
#
loop_
_entity.id
_entity.type
_entity.pdbx_description
1 polymer ?
#
loop_
_entity_poly.entity_id
_entity_poly.type
_entity_poly.pdbx_seq_one_letter_code
_entity_poly.pdbx_strand_id
1 'polypeptide(L)'
;MAKDDLAGFNRARVEWGKAVAEVRGKETNAAPDVGGYREGMLVELPEARDLATARKAFHGLVEAWTSVVMGARKQEGFGDLKVYRCPMTAKAFPGAPAKAVWWQFGGPLRNPWFGAEMLDCGTEIP
;
A
#
# COMPACT_ATOMS: atom_id res chain seq x y z
N MET A 1 -2.28 8.34 -4.59
CA MET A 1 -0.85 8.50 -4.92
C MET A 1 -0.60 8.42 -6.41
N ALA A 2 -1.21 7.49 -7.07
CA ALA A 2 -1.26 7.56 -8.53
C ALA A 2 -1.92 8.88 -8.94
N LYS A 3 -1.50 9.45 -10.09
CA LYS A 3 -1.93 10.77 -10.58
C LYS A 3 -1.56 11.93 -9.64
N ASP A 4 -0.57 11.73 -8.76
CA ASP A 4 -0.08 12.76 -7.85
C ASP A 4 -1.16 13.33 -6.93
N ASP A 5 -2.07 12.47 -6.47
CA ASP A 5 -3.22 12.87 -5.66
C ASP A 5 -2.89 12.88 -4.16
N LEU A 6 -2.21 13.94 -3.71
CA LEU A 6 -1.87 14.12 -2.30
C LEU A 6 -3.12 14.25 -1.42
N ALA A 7 -4.12 14.99 -1.90
CA ALA A 7 -5.37 15.14 -1.16
C ALA A 7 -6.09 13.80 -0.99
N GLY A 8 -6.06 12.96 -2.03
CA GLY A 8 -6.61 11.61 -1.97
C GLY A 8 -5.89 10.73 -0.94
N PHE A 9 -4.56 10.82 -0.89
CA PHE A 9 -3.80 10.12 0.14
C PHE A 9 -4.22 10.57 1.55
N ASN A 10 -4.30 11.87 1.78
CA ASN A 10 -4.65 12.40 3.08
C ASN A 10 -6.08 12.08 3.51
N ARG A 11 -7.00 11.90 2.57
CA ARG A 11 -8.34 11.38 2.87
C ARG A 11 -8.30 9.88 3.21
N ALA A 12 -7.60 9.10 2.38
CA ALA A 12 -7.53 7.65 2.55
C ALA A 12 -6.86 7.24 3.86
N ARG A 13 -5.83 7.98 4.31
CA ARG A 13 -5.16 7.66 5.57
C ARG A 13 -6.08 7.76 6.78
N VAL A 14 -7.08 8.65 6.74
CA VAL A 14 -8.05 8.77 7.83
C VAL A 14 -8.89 7.50 7.92
N GLU A 15 -9.36 6.99 6.80
CA GLU A 15 -10.12 5.74 6.77
C GLU A 15 -9.25 4.55 7.19
N TRP A 16 -8.00 4.52 6.77
CA TRP A 16 -7.04 3.52 7.22
C TRP A 16 -6.86 3.58 8.74
N GLY A 17 -6.70 4.77 9.32
CA GLY A 17 -6.58 4.95 10.77
C GLY A 17 -7.77 4.42 11.54
N LYS A 18 -8.99 4.65 11.02
CA LYS A 18 -10.22 4.09 11.61
C LYS A 18 -10.22 2.58 11.58
N ALA A 19 -9.81 1.99 10.45
CA ALA A 19 -9.73 0.54 10.30
C ALA A 19 -8.71 -0.07 11.26
N VAL A 20 -7.55 0.56 11.41
CA VAL A 20 -6.52 0.12 12.36
C VAL A 20 -7.04 0.15 13.80
N ALA A 21 -7.70 1.24 14.19
CA ALA A 21 -8.26 1.36 15.53
C ALA A 21 -9.32 0.28 15.80
N GLU A 22 -10.16 -0.03 14.80
CA GLU A 22 -11.17 -1.07 14.92
C GLU A 22 -10.53 -2.45 15.11
N VAL A 23 -9.49 -2.77 14.32
CA VAL A 23 -8.79 -4.05 14.43
C VAL A 23 -8.10 -4.18 15.79
N ARG A 24 -7.44 -3.14 16.27
CA ARG A 24 -6.81 -3.13 17.59
C ARG A 24 -7.82 -3.34 18.72
N GLY A 25 -9.00 -2.74 18.58
CA GLY A 25 -10.08 -2.94 19.53
C GLY A 25 -10.55 -4.40 19.59
N LYS A 26 -10.58 -5.08 18.47
CA LYS A 26 -10.95 -6.49 18.37
C LYS A 26 -9.87 -7.43 18.89
N GLU A 27 -8.60 -7.07 18.72
CA GLU A 27 -7.47 -7.89 19.20
C GLU A 27 -7.45 -8.08 20.70
N THR A 28 -7.99 -7.14 21.46
CA THR A 28 -8.07 -7.28 22.92
C THR A 28 -8.94 -8.45 23.37
N ASN A 29 -9.81 -8.94 22.48
CA ASN A 29 -10.78 -10.00 22.77
C ASN A 29 -10.66 -11.22 21.86
N ALA A 30 -9.66 -11.27 21.00
CA ALA A 30 -9.48 -12.33 20.01
C ALA A 30 -8.11 -13.00 20.16
N ALA A 31 -7.99 -14.22 19.61
CA ALA A 31 -6.71 -14.90 19.54
C ALA A 31 -5.72 -14.03 18.74
N PRO A 32 -4.45 -13.96 19.15
CA PRO A 32 -3.49 -13.02 18.56
C PRO A 32 -3.16 -13.28 17.09
N ASP A 33 -3.65 -14.33 16.49
CA ASP A 33 -3.32 -14.70 15.13
C ASP A 33 -4.55 -14.77 14.21
N VAL A 34 -5.61 -14.06 14.56
CA VAL A 34 -6.82 -14.03 13.73
C VAL A 34 -6.54 -13.25 12.45
N GLY A 35 -6.69 -13.92 11.30
CA GLY A 35 -6.50 -13.29 10.00
C GLY A 35 -5.05 -13.01 9.61
N GLY A 36 -4.08 -13.48 10.39
CA GLY A 36 -2.66 -13.27 10.11
C GLY A 36 -2.15 -11.88 10.44
N TYR A 37 -2.88 -11.11 11.23
CA TYR A 37 -2.44 -9.78 11.64
C TYR A 37 -1.33 -9.83 12.68
N ARG A 38 -0.35 -8.95 12.51
CA ARG A 38 0.70 -8.69 13.49
C ARG A 38 0.72 -7.20 13.76
N GLU A 39 1.17 -6.80 14.95
CA GLU A 39 1.21 -5.38 15.34
C GLU A 39 1.95 -4.51 14.31
N GLY A 40 3.06 -5.00 13.76
CA GLY A 40 3.82 -4.27 12.75
C GLY A 40 3.09 -4.02 11.43
N MET A 41 1.97 -4.70 11.20
CA MET A 41 1.14 -4.50 10.00
C MET A 41 0.15 -3.36 10.17
N LEU A 42 -0.13 -2.94 11.39
CA LEU A 42 -1.04 -1.85 11.68
C LEU A 42 -0.28 -0.51 11.65
N VAL A 43 0.26 -0.21 10.47
CA VAL A 43 1.08 0.98 10.24
C VAL A 43 0.26 2.24 10.34
N GLU A 44 0.75 3.23 11.08
CA GLU A 44 0.12 4.54 11.15
C GLU A 44 0.54 5.38 9.94
N LEU A 45 -0.43 6.08 9.36
CA LEU A 45 -0.22 6.96 8.22
C LEU A 45 -0.51 8.40 8.65
N PRO A 46 0.52 9.18 8.99
CA PRO A 46 0.33 10.59 9.36
C PRO A 46 -0.07 11.43 8.15
N GLU A 47 -0.62 12.61 8.41
CA GLU A 47 -0.91 13.55 7.35
C GLU A 47 0.38 13.92 6.61
N ALA A 48 0.35 13.83 5.29
CA ALA A 48 1.49 14.16 4.45
C ALA A 48 1.36 15.57 3.91
N ARG A 49 2.47 16.32 3.95
CA ARG A 49 2.53 17.69 3.43
C ARG A 49 2.95 17.74 1.96
N ASP A 50 3.53 16.65 1.44
CA ASP A 50 3.96 16.55 0.05
C ASP A 50 3.91 15.09 -0.42
N LEU A 51 4.03 14.90 -1.74
CA LEU A 51 3.98 13.57 -2.34
C LEU A 51 5.13 12.67 -1.89
N ALA A 52 6.32 13.23 -1.70
CA ALA A 52 7.46 12.42 -1.25
C ALA A 52 7.19 11.84 0.13
N THR A 53 6.67 12.63 1.05
CA THR A 53 6.29 12.16 2.40
C THR A 53 5.19 11.11 2.33
N ALA A 54 4.17 11.34 1.49
CA ALA A 54 3.08 10.39 1.29
C ALA A 54 3.59 9.06 0.74
N ARG A 55 4.45 9.10 -0.26
CA ARG A 55 5.04 7.90 -0.87
C ARG A 55 5.90 7.11 0.10
N LYS A 56 6.67 7.81 0.93
CA LYS A 56 7.48 7.16 1.97
C LYS A 56 6.60 6.41 2.98
N ALA A 57 5.54 7.06 3.46
CA ALA A 57 4.58 6.43 4.37
C ALA A 57 3.89 5.24 3.71
N PHE A 58 3.46 5.39 2.47
CA PHE A 58 2.84 4.32 1.70
C PHE A 58 3.79 3.14 1.49
N HIS A 59 5.08 3.41 1.26
CA HIS A 59 6.08 2.36 1.12
C HIS A 59 6.18 1.50 2.39
N GLY A 60 6.14 2.11 3.56
CA GLY A 60 6.13 1.39 4.83
C GLY A 60 4.92 0.47 4.95
N LEU A 61 3.74 0.95 4.54
CA LEU A 61 2.53 0.14 4.50
C LEU A 61 2.68 -1.03 3.52
N VAL A 62 3.20 -0.76 2.32
CA VAL A 62 3.41 -1.78 1.30
C VAL A 62 4.35 -2.88 1.80
N GLU A 63 5.46 -2.52 2.42
CA GLU A 63 6.39 -3.52 2.98
C GLU A 63 5.71 -4.40 4.03
N ALA A 64 4.92 -3.80 4.90
CA ALA A 64 4.25 -4.53 5.97
C ALA A 64 3.20 -5.53 5.45
N TRP A 65 2.53 -5.21 4.33
CA TRP A 65 1.39 -5.97 3.84
C TRP A 65 1.65 -6.82 2.60
N THR A 66 2.81 -6.72 1.97
CA THR A 66 3.08 -7.42 0.70
C THR A 66 2.87 -8.92 0.80
N SER A 67 3.34 -9.58 1.86
CA SER A 67 3.19 -11.03 1.99
C SER A 67 1.72 -11.44 2.12
N VAL A 68 0.92 -10.65 2.84
CA VAL A 68 -0.52 -10.90 2.99
C VAL A 68 -1.23 -10.76 1.65
N VAL A 69 -0.92 -9.70 0.91
CA VAL A 69 -1.52 -9.44 -0.40
C VAL A 69 -1.14 -10.55 -1.40
N MET A 70 0.12 -10.99 -1.39
CA MET A 70 0.58 -12.08 -2.25
C MET A 70 -0.17 -13.37 -1.98
N GLY A 71 -0.51 -13.64 -0.72
CA GLY A 71 -1.34 -14.78 -0.36
C GLY A 71 -2.81 -14.59 -0.75
N ALA A 72 -3.35 -13.41 -0.45
CA ALA A 72 -4.76 -13.12 -0.69
C ALA A 72 -5.15 -13.19 -2.16
N ARG A 73 -4.30 -12.75 -3.08
CA ARG A 73 -4.61 -12.75 -4.52
C ARG A 73 -4.87 -14.14 -5.10
N LYS A 74 -4.45 -15.18 -4.40
CA LYS A 74 -4.64 -16.58 -4.81
C LYS A 74 -5.96 -17.17 -4.29
N GLN A 75 -6.66 -16.43 -3.45
CA GLN A 75 -7.90 -16.90 -2.85
C GLN A 75 -9.10 -16.54 -3.73
N GLU A 76 -10.17 -17.33 -3.59
CA GLU A 76 -11.42 -17.06 -4.27
C GLU A 76 -11.96 -15.68 -3.88
N GLY A 77 -12.45 -14.94 -4.86
CA GLY A 77 -12.95 -13.59 -4.65
C GLY A 77 -11.92 -12.49 -4.84
N PHE A 78 -10.63 -12.84 -4.94
CA PHE A 78 -9.53 -11.86 -5.10
C PHE A 78 -8.82 -11.97 -6.45
N GLY A 79 -9.50 -12.52 -7.47
CA GLY A 79 -8.89 -12.72 -8.79
C GLY A 79 -8.46 -11.43 -9.48
N ASP A 80 -9.09 -10.29 -9.16
CA ASP A 80 -8.74 -9.00 -9.73
C ASP A 80 -7.62 -8.28 -8.98
N LEU A 81 -7.19 -8.81 -7.83
CA LEU A 81 -6.10 -8.24 -7.06
C LEU A 81 -4.77 -8.61 -7.73
N LYS A 82 -4.10 -7.60 -8.26
CA LYS A 82 -2.83 -7.73 -8.98
C LYS A 82 -1.72 -7.01 -8.24
N VAL A 83 -0.53 -7.61 -8.25
CA VAL A 83 0.66 -7.02 -7.65
C VAL A 83 1.65 -6.70 -8.77
N TYR A 84 2.16 -5.48 -8.76
CA TYR A 84 3.09 -4.98 -9.78
C TYR A 84 4.39 -4.53 -9.12
N ARG A 85 5.46 -4.50 -9.89
CA ARG A 85 6.77 -3.99 -9.46
C ARG A 85 7.16 -2.81 -10.32
N CYS A 86 7.53 -1.70 -9.67
CA CYS A 86 8.12 -0.55 -10.33
C CYS A 86 9.66 -0.70 -10.29
N PRO A 87 10.36 -0.69 -11.43
CA PRO A 87 11.81 -0.86 -11.44
C PRO A 87 12.60 0.42 -11.17
N MET A 88 11.92 1.57 -11.03
CA MET A 88 12.56 2.88 -10.95
C MET A 88 12.06 3.69 -9.75
N THR A 89 11.88 3.05 -8.63
CA THR A 89 11.28 3.67 -7.43
C THR A 89 12.21 4.66 -6.73
N ALA A 90 13.51 4.63 -7.04
CA ALA A 90 14.50 5.47 -6.36
C ALA A 90 14.18 6.97 -6.40
N LYS A 91 13.38 7.41 -7.37
CA LYS A 91 12.96 8.81 -7.52
C LYS A 91 11.69 9.17 -6.75
N ALA A 92 11.02 8.20 -6.16
CA ALA A 92 9.72 8.42 -5.52
C ALA A 92 9.82 9.32 -4.28
N PHE A 93 10.87 9.13 -3.48
CA PHE A 93 11.15 9.93 -2.28
C PHE A 93 12.63 9.76 -1.90
N PRO A 94 13.20 10.69 -1.11
CA PRO A 94 14.58 10.56 -0.66
C PRO A 94 14.80 9.27 0.15
N GLY A 95 15.78 8.48 -0.25
CA GLY A 95 16.07 7.20 0.39
C GLY A 95 15.23 6.02 -0.09
N ALA A 96 14.42 6.22 -1.13
CA ALA A 96 13.59 5.15 -1.68
C ALA A 96 14.44 4.01 -2.26
N PRO A 97 13.96 2.75 -2.16
CA PRO A 97 14.65 1.63 -2.79
C PRO A 97 14.58 1.73 -4.30
N ALA A 98 15.48 1.02 -4.99
CA ALA A 98 15.50 1.02 -6.46
C ALA A 98 14.24 0.39 -7.06
N LYS A 99 13.64 -0.55 -6.36
CA LYS A 99 12.44 -1.28 -6.80
C LYS A 99 11.45 -1.35 -5.66
N ALA A 100 10.16 -1.16 -5.97
CA ALA A 100 9.08 -1.33 -5.00
C ALA A 100 7.87 -1.92 -5.69
N VAL A 101 6.99 -2.52 -4.90
CA VAL A 101 5.76 -3.11 -5.40
C VAL A 101 4.57 -2.22 -5.02
N TRP A 102 3.46 -2.44 -5.70
CA TRP A 102 2.14 -1.96 -5.30
C TRP A 102 1.11 -2.97 -5.74
N TRP A 103 -0.10 -2.80 -5.30
CA TRP A 103 -1.21 -3.64 -5.74
C TRP A 103 -2.43 -2.79 -6.08
N GLN A 104 -3.28 -3.33 -6.96
CA GLN A 104 -4.52 -2.70 -7.34
C GLN A 104 -5.53 -3.76 -7.79
N PHE A 105 -6.80 -3.40 -7.75
CA PHE A 105 -7.88 -4.27 -8.21
C PHE A 105 -8.18 -3.94 -9.67
N GLY A 106 -7.62 -4.74 -10.60
CA GLY A 106 -7.89 -4.59 -12.03
C GLY A 106 -7.58 -3.22 -12.60
N GLY A 107 -8.09 -2.98 -13.81
CA GLY A 107 -7.94 -1.71 -14.50
C GLY A 107 -6.54 -1.45 -15.05
N PRO A 108 -6.34 -0.28 -15.69
CA PRO A 108 -5.03 0.09 -16.19
C PRO A 108 -4.03 0.35 -15.07
N LEU A 109 -2.75 0.23 -15.35
CA LEU A 109 -1.69 0.46 -14.37
C LEU A 109 -1.77 1.88 -13.79
N ARG A 110 -1.67 1.96 -12.48
CA ARG A 110 -1.68 3.23 -11.74
C ARG A 110 -0.51 3.25 -10.75
N ASN A 111 0.69 3.42 -11.27
CA ASN A 111 1.92 3.39 -10.50
C ASN A 111 1.96 4.55 -9.48
N PRO A 112 1.91 4.28 -8.17
CA PRO A 112 1.92 5.34 -7.14
C PRO A 112 3.30 5.97 -6.95
N TRP A 113 4.35 5.30 -7.40
CA TRP A 113 5.72 5.76 -7.20
C TRP A 113 6.12 6.85 -8.20
N PHE A 114 5.57 6.81 -9.41
CA PHE A 114 5.80 7.81 -10.43
C PHE A 114 4.62 8.76 -10.63
N GLY A 115 3.42 8.32 -10.28
CA GLY A 115 2.22 9.14 -10.45
C GLY A 115 1.97 9.51 -11.91
N ALA A 116 1.60 10.77 -12.13
CA ALA A 116 1.20 11.26 -13.45
C ALA A 116 2.29 11.15 -14.52
N GLU A 117 3.55 11.11 -14.14
CA GLU A 117 4.66 11.03 -15.10
C GLU A 117 4.73 9.67 -15.81
N MET A 118 4.50 8.58 -15.09
CA MET A 118 4.61 7.22 -15.63
C MET A 118 3.64 6.28 -14.94
N LEU A 119 2.34 6.51 -15.12
CA LEU A 119 1.30 5.67 -14.49
C LEU A 119 1.40 4.20 -14.90
N ASP A 120 1.80 3.95 -16.13
CA ASP A 120 1.86 2.62 -16.72
C ASP A 120 3.20 1.92 -16.58
N CYS A 121 4.14 2.51 -15.84
CA CYS A 121 5.44 1.88 -15.62
C CYS A 121 5.32 0.79 -14.55
N GLY A 122 5.58 -0.45 -14.94
CA GLY A 122 5.56 -1.57 -13.99
C GLY A 122 5.32 -2.90 -14.67
N THR A 123 5.66 -3.96 -13.96
CA THR A 123 5.49 -5.35 -14.43
C THR A 123 4.70 -6.13 -13.39
N GLU A 124 3.69 -6.86 -13.85
CA GLU A 124 2.91 -7.73 -12.96
C GLU A 124 3.79 -8.84 -12.41
N ILE A 125 3.64 -9.11 -11.12
CA ILE A 125 4.29 -10.26 -10.47
C ILE A 125 3.36 -11.46 -10.62
N PRO A 126 3.83 -12.54 -11.28
CA PRO A 126 3.03 -13.74 -11.49
C PRO A 126 2.58 -14.42 -10.20
#